data_5434fe4719624ed2bff91ab4e3988d2d
#
_entry.id   5434fe4719624ed2bff91ab4e3988d2d
#
_cell.length_a   1.000
_cell.length_b   1.000
_cell.length_c   1.000
_cell.angle_alpha   90.00
_cell.angle_beta   90.00
_cell.angle_gamma   90.00
#
_symmetry.space_group_name_H-M   'P 1'
#
loop_
_entity.id
_entity.type
_entity.pdbx_description
1 polymer ?
#
loop_
_entity_poly.entity_id
_entity_poly.type
_entity_poly.pdbx_seq_one_letter_code
_entity_poly.pdbx_strand_id
1 'polypeptide(L)'
;MPTDSNSPQPTIRERLTLAALAEAEAFGFEGFSMRRVANACGVSCAAPYKHFKNKSELLASVISYINEKWLERQDKTIARFADAPLRRQLIELSREYVRFMVENPRFLAVWTAKGKSGGVDYLPIKAKTSELSKALLRQYCDESGVSEETARVKMYVVRSLIYGAALMFCNGDLPYDERSLQFVADFVDREFDLL
;
A
#
# COMPACT_ATOMS: atom_id res chain seq x y z
N MET A 1 -8.80 15.29 -32.76
CA MET A 1 -9.00 14.05 -31.99
C MET A 1 -9.82 14.42 -30.78
N PRO A 2 -11.08 13.97 -30.62
CA PRO A 2 -11.86 14.27 -29.42
C PRO A 2 -11.28 13.47 -28.25
N THR A 3 -10.97 14.15 -27.18
CA THR A 3 -10.59 13.57 -25.89
C THR A 3 -11.83 12.92 -25.29
N ASP A 4 -11.80 11.61 -25.13
CA ASP A 4 -12.82 10.84 -24.40
C ASP A 4 -12.85 11.27 -22.91
N SER A 5 -13.67 12.28 -22.63
CA SER A 5 -13.91 12.83 -21.29
C SER A 5 -15.13 12.13 -20.61
N ASN A 6 -15.23 10.82 -20.74
CA ASN A 6 -16.35 10.07 -20.12
C ASN A 6 -15.91 9.23 -18.91
N SER A 7 -14.95 9.72 -18.12
CA SER A 7 -14.73 9.16 -16.78
C SER A 7 -15.84 9.70 -15.86
N PRO A 8 -16.61 8.83 -15.17
CA PRO A 8 -17.65 9.31 -14.27
C PRO A 8 -17.03 10.23 -13.20
N GLN A 9 -17.66 11.36 -12.99
CA GLN A 9 -17.18 12.32 -11.96
C GLN A 9 -17.17 11.62 -10.58
N PRO A 10 -16.10 11.80 -9.79
CA PRO A 10 -16.01 11.15 -8.49
C PRO A 10 -17.17 11.55 -7.59
N THR A 11 -17.77 10.58 -6.96
CA THR A 11 -18.86 10.77 -5.99
C THR A 11 -18.39 11.64 -4.84
N ILE A 12 -19.33 12.23 -4.10
CA ILE A 12 -18.98 13.03 -2.91
C ILE A 12 -18.24 12.18 -1.85
N ARG A 13 -18.56 10.89 -1.74
CA ARG A 13 -17.86 9.95 -0.85
C ARG A 13 -16.41 9.77 -1.25
N GLU A 14 -16.12 9.57 -2.53
CA GLU A 14 -14.76 9.46 -3.07
C GLU A 14 -13.97 10.77 -2.89
N ARG A 15 -14.59 11.91 -3.18
CA ARG A 15 -13.96 13.22 -2.96
C ARG A 15 -13.57 13.43 -1.50
N LEU A 16 -14.46 13.06 -0.57
CA LEU A 16 -14.18 13.14 0.88
C LEU A 16 -13.06 12.18 1.28
N THR A 17 -13.00 10.96 0.72
CA THR A 17 -11.92 10.00 0.97
C THR A 17 -10.57 10.53 0.47
N LEU A 18 -10.51 11.12 -0.72
CA LEU A 18 -9.29 11.71 -1.27
C LEU A 18 -8.82 12.94 -0.48
N ALA A 19 -9.75 13.81 -0.07
CA ALA A 19 -9.44 14.95 0.79
C ALA A 19 -8.97 14.48 2.18
N ALA A 20 -9.54 13.40 2.70
CA ALA A 20 -9.12 12.79 3.96
C ALA A 20 -7.72 12.16 3.87
N LEU A 21 -7.35 11.59 2.73
CA LEU A 21 -5.98 11.11 2.47
C LEU A 21 -4.97 12.28 2.57
N ALA A 22 -5.24 13.39 1.91
CA ALA A 22 -4.38 14.58 1.97
C ALA A 22 -4.32 15.18 3.39
N GLU A 23 -5.42 15.18 4.11
CA GLU A 23 -5.49 15.63 5.50
C GLU A 23 -4.67 14.73 6.43
N ALA A 24 -4.76 13.41 6.26
CA ALA A 24 -4.00 12.43 7.05
C ALA A 24 -2.48 12.51 6.76
N GLU A 25 -2.09 12.80 5.51
CA GLU A 25 -0.70 13.07 5.15
C GLU A 25 -0.17 14.32 5.87
N ALA A 26 -0.91 15.40 5.81
CA ALA A 26 -0.46 16.70 6.33
C ALA A 26 -0.41 16.77 7.86
N PHE A 27 -1.34 16.11 8.56
CA PHE A 27 -1.56 16.28 10.01
C PHE A 27 -1.50 14.97 10.80
N GLY A 28 -1.31 13.84 10.15
CA GLY A 28 -1.39 12.51 10.76
C GLY A 28 -2.80 12.17 11.27
N PHE A 29 -2.96 10.97 11.79
CA PHE A 29 -4.25 10.52 12.31
C PHE A 29 -4.68 11.26 13.58
N GLU A 30 -3.75 11.68 14.43
CA GLU A 30 -4.04 12.40 15.65
C GLU A 30 -4.54 13.82 15.35
N GLY A 31 -3.86 14.53 14.45
CA GLY A 31 -4.22 15.90 14.05
C GLY A 31 -5.34 16.01 13.02
N PHE A 32 -5.90 14.88 12.56
CA PHE A 32 -6.93 14.82 11.52
C PHE A 32 -8.24 15.54 11.90
N SER A 33 -8.79 16.34 10.97
CA SER A 33 -9.99 17.14 11.17
C SER A 33 -11.05 16.93 10.08
N MET A 34 -12.21 16.39 10.46
CA MET A 34 -13.38 16.26 9.58
C MET A 34 -13.82 17.60 8.97
N ARG A 35 -13.66 18.71 9.72
CA ARG A 35 -14.00 20.05 9.25
C ARG A 35 -13.08 20.51 8.12
N ARG A 36 -11.76 20.27 8.24
CA ARG A 36 -10.81 20.61 7.15
C ARG A 36 -11.07 19.79 5.91
N VAL A 37 -11.40 18.50 6.06
CA VAL A 37 -11.82 17.64 4.94
C VAL A 37 -13.06 18.19 4.23
N ALA A 38 -14.10 18.59 4.97
CA ALA A 38 -15.30 19.19 4.40
C ALA A 38 -14.98 20.48 3.62
N ASN A 39 -14.17 21.37 4.22
CA ASN A 39 -13.77 22.62 3.59
C ASN A 39 -12.96 22.37 2.31
N ALA A 40 -12.04 21.39 2.29
CA ALA A 40 -11.27 21.02 1.10
C ALA A 40 -12.14 20.49 -0.05
N CYS A 41 -13.31 19.91 0.27
CA CYS A 41 -14.30 19.47 -0.72
C CYS A 41 -15.31 20.56 -1.12
N GLY A 42 -15.27 21.74 -0.48
CA GLY A 42 -16.26 22.81 -0.73
C GLY A 42 -17.67 22.46 -0.25
N VAL A 43 -17.77 21.65 0.82
CA VAL A 43 -19.07 21.23 1.36
C VAL A 43 -19.26 21.69 2.81
N SER A 44 -20.48 21.66 3.30
CA SER A 44 -20.78 22.01 4.70
C SER A 44 -20.09 21.04 5.68
N CYS A 45 -19.76 21.50 6.89
CA CYS A 45 -19.15 20.66 7.93
C CYS A 45 -20.01 19.44 8.33
N ALA A 46 -21.32 19.47 8.05
CA ALA A 46 -22.23 18.35 8.28
C ALA A 46 -22.22 17.30 7.14
N ALA A 47 -21.76 17.67 5.94
CA ALA A 47 -21.80 16.78 4.77
C ALA A 47 -21.01 15.47 4.95
N PRO A 48 -19.78 15.46 5.54
CA PRO A 48 -19.07 14.21 5.77
C PRO A 48 -19.86 13.20 6.62
N TYR A 49 -20.65 13.67 7.58
CA TYR A 49 -21.43 12.81 8.48
C TYR A 49 -22.65 12.16 7.81
N LYS A 50 -23.02 12.61 6.61
CA LYS A 50 -24.02 11.90 5.77
C LYS A 50 -23.43 10.65 5.10
N HIS A 51 -22.10 10.57 4.95
CA HIS A 51 -21.39 9.52 4.26
C HIS A 51 -20.56 8.61 5.17
N PHE A 52 -20.15 9.13 6.34
CA PHE A 52 -19.31 8.45 7.32
C PHE A 52 -19.82 8.74 8.72
N LYS A 53 -20.06 7.71 9.52
CA LYS A 53 -20.60 7.84 10.88
C LYS A 53 -19.72 8.69 11.80
N ASN A 54 -18.40 8.61 11.57
CA ASN A 54 -17.39 9.28 12.39
C ASN A 54 -16.04 9.38 11.65
N LYS A 55 -15.06 10.06 12.29
CA LYS A 55 -13.67 10.19 11.82
C LYS A 55 -13.03 8.84 11.48
N SER A 56 -13.26 7.84 12.32
CA SER A 56 -12.63 6.52 12.17
C SER A 56 -13.11 5.77 10.92
N GLU A 57 -14.40 5.89 10.57
CA GLU A 57 -14.95 5.31 9.34
C GLU A 57 -14.38 5.99 8.09
N LEU A 58 -14.22 7.32 8.13
CA LEU A 58 -13.56 8.03 7.04
C LEU A 58 -12.09 7.62 6.90
N LEU A 59 -11.34 7.50 7.99
CA LEU A 59 -9.96 7.02 7.97
C LEU A 59 -9.86 5.55 7.49
N ALA A 60 -10.81 4.71 7.87
CA ALA A 60 -10.90 3.33 7.35
C ALA A 60 -11.12 3.33 5.83
N SER A 61 -11.93 4.25 5.28
CA SER A 61 -12.11 4.37 3.83
C SER A 61 -10.84 4.82 3.10
N VAL A 62 -10.02 5.66 3.73
CA VAL A 62 -8.69 6.03 3.19
C VAL A 62 -7.78 4.81 3.08
N ILE A 63 -7.71 3.99 4.13
CA ILE A 63 -6.90 2.77 4.13
C ILE A 63 -7.42 1.76 3.10
N SER A 64 -8.75 1.61 2.98
CA SER A 64 -9.36 0.76 1.95
C SER A 64 -9.04 1.25 0.54
N TYR A 65 -9.08 2.56 0.30
CA TYR A 65 -8.70 3.14 -0.98
C TYR A 65 -7.24 2.83 -1.35
N ILE A 66 -6.31 2.97 -0.39
CA ILE A 66 -4.90 2.62 -0.60
C ILE A 66 -4.76 1.12 -0.93
N ASN A 67 -5.47 0.26 -0.19
CA ASN A 67 -5.48 -1.19 -0.46
C ASN A 67 -5.97 -1.49 -1.89
N GLU A 68 -7.08 -0.90 -2.30
CA GLU A 68 -7.63 -1.09 -3.64
C GLU A 68 -6.62 -0.71 -4.72
N LYS A 69 -5.94 0.44 -4.57
CA LYS A 69 -4.91 0.88 -5.50
C LYS A 69 -3.70 -0.06 -5.54
N TRP A 70 -3.30 -0.60 -4.39
CA TRP A 70 -2.25 -1.62 -4.35
C TRP A 70 -2.70 -2.94 -4.99
N LEU A 71 -3.90 -3.42 -4.69
CA LEU A 71 -4.42 -4.66 -5.27
C LEU A 71 -4.53 -4.57 -6.79
N GLU A 72 -5.04 -3.47 -7.35
CA GLU A 72 -5.05 -3.24 -8.80
C GLU A 72 -3.63 -3.35 -9.42
N ARG A 73 -2.62 -2.83 -8.71
CA ARG A 73 -1.22 -2.87 -9.14
C ARG A 73 -0.63 -4.28 -9.05
N GLN A 74 -0.95 -4.95 -7.97
CA GLN A 74 -0.55 -6.34 -7.68
C GLN A 74 -1.11 -7.30 -8.73
N ASP A 75 -2.40 -7.20 -9.06
CA ASP A 75 -3.06 -8.03 -10.07
C ASP A 75 -2.41 -7.85 -11.45
N LYS A 76 -2.12 -6.61 -11.85
CA LYS A 76 -1.40 -6.32 -13.11
C LYS A 76 0.00 -6.91 -13.12
N THR A 77 0.71 -6.86 -11.98
CA THR A 77 2.06 -7.42 -11.87
C THR A 77 2.02 -8.94 -11.99
N ILE A 78 1.11 -9.61 -11.27
CA ILE A 78 0.96 -11.07 -11.36
C ILE A 78 0.53 -11.51 -12.76
N ALA A 79 -0.41 -10.82 -13.39
CA ALA A 79 -0.82 -11.15 -14.75
C ALA A 79 0.35 -11.05 -15.76
N ARG A 80 1.24 -10.07 -15.58
CA ARG A 80 2.43 -9.90 -16.42
C ARG A 80 3.44 -11.03 -16.25
N PHE A 81 3.53 -11.64 -15.08
CA PHE A 81 4.48 -12.69 -14.75
C PHE A 81 3.81 -14.04 -14.45
N ALA A 82 2.60 -14.26 -14.97
CA ALA A 82 1.79 -15.45 -14.67
C ALA A 82 2.52 -16.77 -15.03
N ASP A 83 3.27 -16.79 -16.12
CA ASP A 83 4.03 -17.96 -16.60
C ASP A 83 5.44 -18.05 -15.97
N ALA A 84 5.83 -17.10 -15.14
CA ALA A 84 7.15 -17.12 -14.49
C ALA A 84 7.13 -18.00 -13.22
N PRO A 85 8.29 -18.56 -12.83
CA PRO A 85 8.41 -19.26 -11.55
C PRO A 85 7.95 -18.40 -10.36
N LEU A 86 7.41 -19.02 -9.32
CA LEU A 86 6.92 -18.34 -8.11
C LEU A 86 7.97 -17.40 -7.49
N ARG A 87 9.23 -17.82 -7.43
CA ARG A 87 10.35 -16.98 -7.01
C ARG A 87 10.36 -15.64 -7.77
N ARG A 88 10.26 -15.68 -9.09
CA ARG A 88 10.24 -14.47 -9.92
C ARG A 88 9.02 -13.62 -9.66
N GLN A 89 7.84 -14.21 -9.51
CA GLN A 89 6.62 -13.49 -9.17
C GLN A 89 6.76 -12.74 -7.84
N LEU A 90 7.32 -13.37 -6.81
CA LEU A 90 7.57 -12.77 -5.49
C LEU A 90 8.56 -11.61 -5.54
N ILE A 91 9.64 -11.75 -6.34
CA ILE A 91 10.64 -10.68 -6.54
C ILE A 91 9.98 -9.47 -7.21
N GLU A 92 9.23 -9.69 -8.28
CA GLU A 92 8.58 -8.60 -9.02
C GLU A 92 7.47 -7.92 -8.22
N LEU A 93 6.73 -8.67 -7.40
CA LEU A 93 5.79 -8.08 -6.43
C LEU A 93 6.50 -7.20 -5.39
N SER A 94 7.64 -7.64 -4.89
CA SER A 94 8.43 -6.88 -3.92
C SER A 94 8.96 -5.58 -4.52
N ARG A 95 9.49 -5.66 -5.75
CA ARG A 95 9.96 -4.50 -6.52
C ARG A 95 8.82 -3.52 -6.81
N GLU A 96 7.67 -4.03 -7.24
CA GLU A 96 6.50 -3.22 -7.55
C GLU A 96 5.88 -2.58 -6.30
N TYR A 97 5.95 -3.25 -5.15
CA TYR A 97 5.53 -2.66 -3.88
C TYR A 97 6.37 -1.43 -3.51
N VAL A 98 7.70 -1.52 -3.65
CA VAL A 98 8.59 -0.37 -3.41
C VAL A 98 8.25 0.77 -4.38
N ARG A 99 8.13 0.46 -5.67
CA ARG A 99 7.74 1.44 -6.70
C ARG A 99 6.41 2.12 -6.36
N PHE A 100 5.40 1.33 -6.00
CA PHE A 100 4.09 1.84 -5.63
C PHE A 100 4.15 2.81 -4.45
N MET A 101 4.92 2.50 -3.41
CA MET A 101 5.05 3.37 -2.23
C MET A 101 5.80 4.67 -2.55
N VAL A 102 6.84 4.61 -3.38
CA VAL A 102 7.62 5.80 -3.78
C VAL A 102 6.83 6.72 -4.70
N GLU A 103 6.08 6.16 -5.64
CA GLU A 103 5.18 6.91 -6.53
C GLU A 103 3.97 7.50 -5.79
N ASN A 104 3.67 6.99 -4.60
CA ASN A 104 2.53 7.41 -3.77
C ASN A 104 2.96 7.74 -2.33
N PRO A 105 3.77 8.79 -2.09
CA PRO A 105 4.32 9.10 -0.77
C PRO A 105 3.24 9.34 0.29
N ARG A 106 2.06 9.85 -0.12
CA ARG A 106 0.88 9.99 0.74
C ARG A 106 0.43 8.64 1.31
N PHE A 107 0.51 7.58 0.50
CA PHE A 107 0.13 6.24 0.93
C PHE A 107 1.12 5.71 1.97
N LEU A 108 2.41 5.93 1.76
CA LEU A 108 3.44 5.53 2.72
C LEU A 108 3.23 6.21 4.07
N ALA A 109 2.98 7.53 4.10
CA ALA A 109 2.73 8.28 5.32
C ALA A 109 1.53 7.74 6.12
N VAL A 110 0.42 7.44 5.45
CA VAL A 110 -0.77 6.84 6.06
C VAL A 110 -0.53 5.38 6.45
N TRP A 111 0.22 4.64 5.62
CA TRP A 111 0.50 3.23 5.83
C TRP A 111 1.39 2.96 7.04
N THR A 112 2.37 3.84 7.27
CA THR A 112 3.29 3.76 8.43
C THR A 112 2.69 4.30 9.72
N ALA A 113 1.55 5.02 9.66
CA ALA A 113 0.84 5.48 10.86
C ALA A 113 0.46 4.30 11.78
N LYS A 114 0.42 4.56 13.09
CA LYS A 114 0.07 3.54 14.09
C LYS A 114 -1.24 2.84 13.74
N GLY A 115 -1.28 1.52 13.90
CA GLY A 115 -2.41 0.66 13.53
C GLY A 115 -3.71 0.93 14.30
N LYS A 116 -3.67 1.74 15.38
CA LYS A 116 -4.84 2.14 16.16
C LYS A 116 -4.86 3.65 16.32
N SER A 117 -5.99 4.27 16.00
CA SER A 117 -6.25 5.67 16.23
C SER A 117 -7.74 5.87 16.45
N GLY A 118 -8.11 6.75 17.38
CA GLY A 118 -9.51 7.00 17.72
C GLY A 118 -10.28 5.76 18.19
N GLY A 119 -9.59 4.76 18.78
CA GLY A 119 -10.21 3.52 19.26
C GLY A 119 -10.47 2.46 18.18
N VAL A 120 -10.07 2.69 16.92
CA VAL A 120 -10.24 1.75 15.81
C VAL A 120 -8.93 1.06 15.49
N ASP A 121 -8.99 -0.25 15.28
CA ASP A 121 -7.87 -1.05 14.80
C ASP A 121 -7.94 -1.15 13.26
N TYR A 122 -6.96 -0.57 12.60
CA TYR A 122 -6.83 -0.62 11.13
C TYR A 122 -5.98 -1.80 10.62
N LEU A 123 -5.37 -2.58 11.53
CA LEU A 123 -4.52 -3.71 11.15
C LEU A 123 -5.24 -4.75 10.27
N PRO A 124 -6.51 -5.13 10.53
CA PRO A 124 -7.21 -6.07 9.66
C PRO A 124 -7.40 -5.56 8.22
N ILE A 125 -7.61 -4.23 8.07
CA ILE A 125 -7.76 -3.62 6.74
C ILE A 125 -6.41 -3.62 6.03
N LYS A 126 -5.33 -3.23 6.73
CA LYS A 126 -3.96 -3.24 6.21
C LYS A 126 -3.47 -4.66 5.86
N ALA A 127 -3.92 -5.69 6.58
CA ALA A 127 -3.48 -7.07 6.36
C ALA A 127 -3.81 -7.59 4.96
N LYS A 128 -4.91 -7.13 4.36
CA LYS A 128 -5.37 -7.54 3.02
C LYS A 128 -4.32 -7.33 1.93
N THR A 129 -3.47 -6.29 2.05
CA THR A 129 -2.43 -6.00 1.06
C THR A 129 -1.37 -7.07 0.92
N SER A 130 -1.17 -7.91 1.93
CA SER A 130 -0.16 -8.96 1.95
C SER A 130 -0.72 -10.37 1.77
N GLU A 131 -2.02 -10.53 1.54
CA GLU A 131 -2.63 -11.87 1.45
C GLU A 131 -2.10 -12.67 0.26
N LEU A 132 -2.03 -12.05 -0.92
CA LEU A 132 -1.51 -12.71 -2.12
C LEU A 132 -0.03 -13.06 -1.98
N SER A 133 0.81 -12.13 -1.55
CA SER A 133 2.25 -12.41 -1.36
C SER A 133 2.51 -13.49 -0.32
N LYS A 134 1.69 -13.58 0.73
CA LYS A 134 1.74 -14.67 1.71
C LYS A 134 1.33 -16.01 1.09
N ALA A 135 0.29 -16.03 0.25
CA ALA A 135 -0.16 -17.24 -0.43
C ALA A 135 0.91 -17.77 -1.40
N LEU A 136 1.47 -16.90 -2.22
CA LEU A 136 2.56 -17.25 -3.14
C LEU A 136 3.82 -17.74 -2.40
N LEU A 137 4.16 -17.10 -1.29
CA LEU A 137 5.30 -17.53 -0.49
C LEU A 137 5.08 -18.91 0.14
N ARG A 138 3.88 -19.19 0.67
CA ARG A 138 3.55 -20.52 1.18
C ARG A 138 3.68 -21.56 0.10
N GLN A 139 3.08 -21.32 -1.07
CA GLN A 139 3.21 -22.23 -2.22
C GLN A 139 4.68 -22.48 -2.59
N TYR A 140 5.49 -21.41 -2.67
CA TYR A 140 6.92 -21.53 -2.95
C TYR A 140 7.65 -22.39 -1.91
N CYS A 141 7.35 -22.19 -0.61
CA CYS A 141 7.97 -22.97 0.47
C CYS A 141 7.54 -24.43 0.44
N ASP A 142 6.26 -24.71 0.18
CA ASP A 142 5.73 -26.07 0.05
C ASP A 142 6.42 -26.82 -1.12
N GLU A 143 6.57 -26.17 -2.29
CA GLU A 143 7.25 -26.74 -3.45
C GLU A 143 8.77 -26.94 -3.22
N SER A 144 9.39 -26.07 -2.41
CA SER A 144 10.83 -26.10 -2.13
C SER A 144 11.19 -26.90 -0.86
N GLY A 145 10.22 -27.47 -0.15
CA GLY A 145 10.44 -28.23 1.10
C GLY A 145 10.92 -27.38 2.28
N VAL A 146 10.65 -26.07 2.25
CA VAL A 146 11.08 -25.12 3.28
C VAL A 146 10.12 -25.14 4.46
N SER A 147 10.64 -25.13 5.70
CA SER A 147 9.83 -25.13 6.90
C SER A 147 9.01 -23.83 7.04
N GLU A 148 7.83 -23.94 7.66
CA GLU A 148 6.97 -22.77 7.94
C GLU A 148 7.69 -21.71 8.79
N GLU A 149 8.53 -22.12 9.72
CA GLU A 149 9.34 -21.22 10.55
C GLU A 149 10.32 -20.41 9.69
N THR A 150 11.04 -21.08 8.78
CA THR A 150 11.97 -20.44 7.86
C THR A 150 11.22 -19.47 6.94
N ALA A 151 10.07 -19.88 6.39
CA ALA A 151 9.22 -19.02 5.57
C ALA A 151 8.79 -17.74 6.32
N ARG A 152 8.42 -17.87 7.59
CA ARG A 152 8.01 -16.75 8.44
C ARG A 152 9.17 -15.76 8.66
N VAL A 153 10.37 -16.26 8.95
CA VAL A 153 11.56 -15.43 9.13
C VAL A 153 11.91 -14.70 7.83
N LYS A 154 11.89 -15.40 6.70
CA LYS A 154 12.18 -14.82 5.38
C LYS A 154 11.17 -13.73 5.00
N MET A 155 9.89 -13.95 5.25
CA MET A 155 8.87 -12.92 5.04
C MET A 155 9.15 -11.67 5.88
N TYR A 156 9.58 -11.83 7.13
CA TYR A 156 9.95 -10.72 7.98
C TYR A 156 11.13 -9.94 7.38
N VAL A 157 12.18 -10.63 6.94
CA VAL A 157 13.38 -10.01 6.34
C VAL A 157 13.02 -9.26 5.06
N VAL A 158 12.33 -9.92 4.12
CA VAL A 158 11.91 -9.30 2.86
C VAL A 158 11.03 -8.07 3.10
N ARG A 159 10.07 -8.16 4.03
CA ARG A 159 9.23 -7.00 4.36
C ARG A 159 10.04 -5.86 4.94
N SER A 160 10.96 -6.14 5.86
CA SER A 160 11.83 -5.11 6.44
C SER A 160 12.66 -4.41 5.36
N LEU A 161 13.19 -5.17 4.40
CA LEU A 161 13.98 -4.67 3.29
C LEU A 161 13.16 -3.76 2.37
N ILE A 162 11.98 -4.21 1.90
CA ILE A 162 11.15 -3.42 0.97
C ILE A 162 10.57 -2.17 1.64
N TYR A 163 10.21 -2.23 2.93
CA TYR A 163 9.78 -1.06 3.68
C TYR A 163 10.91 -0.06 3.89
N GLY A 164 12.09 -0.55 4.28
CA GLY A 164 13.27 0.28 4.44
C GLY A 164 13.67 0.97 3.15
N ALA A 165 13.71 0.23 2.04
CA ALA A 165 14.03 0.77 0.72
C ALA A 165 13.02 1.86 0.30
N ALA A 166 11.71 1.61 0.43
CA ALA A 166 10.69 2.60 0.11
C ALA A 166 10.86 3.89 0.93
N LEU A 167 11.14 3.77 2.22
CA LEU A 167 11.36 4.91 3.11
C LEU A 167 12.62 5.71 2.69
N MET A 168 13.74 5.04 2.43
CA MET A 168 14.99 5.68 2.02
C MET A 168 14.85 6.41 0.68
N PHE A 169 14.13 5.83 -0.28
CA PHE A 169 13.82 6.52 -1.54
C PHE A 169 12.93 7.75 -1.32
N CYS A 170 11.88 7.63 -0.51
CA CYS A 170 10.98 8.75 -0.23
C CYS A 170 11.67 9.89 0.51
N ASN A 171 12.64 9.60 1.38
CA ASN A 171 13.41 10.60 2.11
C ASN A 171 14.57 11.21 1.28
N GLY A 172 14.89 10.63 0.12
CA GLY A 172 16.05 11.05 -0.69
C GLY A 172 17.39 10.55 -0.16
N ASP A 173 17.39 9.58 0.76
CA ASP A 173 18.61 8.95 1.29
C ASP A 173 19.31 8.08 0.23
N LEU A 174 18.53 7.58 -0.73
CA LEU A 174 18.98 6.85 -1.91
C LEU A 174 18.33 7.43 -3.18
N PRO A 175 19.04 7.46 -4.32
CA PRO A 175 18.45 7.86 -5.60
C PRO A 175 17.37 6.87 -6.02
N TYR A 176 16.20 7.37 -6.40
CA TYR A 176 15.13 6.55 -6.97
C TYR A 176 15.31 6.44 -8.48
N ASP A 177 15.90 5.34 -8.92
CA ASP A 177 16.09 5.00 -10.32
C ASP A 177 15.94 3.48 -10.55
N GLU A 178 15.93 3.03 -11.79
CA GLU A 178 15.77 1.61 -12.13
C GLU A 178 16.94 0.76 -11.60
N ARG A 179 18.15 1.31 -11.48
CA ARG A 179 19.31 0.60 -10.92
C ARG A 179 19.12 0.33 -9.43
N SER A 180 18.68 1.32 -8.69
CA SER A 180 18.42 1.20 -7.24
C SER A 180 17.24 0.26 -6.96
N LEU A 181 16.19 0.30 -7.79
CA LEU A 181 15.10 -0.67 -7.75
C LEU A 181 15.56 -2.09 -8.08
N GLN A 182 16.52 -2.25 -9.00
CA GLN A 182 17.09 -3.55 -9.29
C GLN A 182 17.88 -4.10 -8.09
N PHE A 183 18.60 -3.26 -7.34
CA PHE A 183 19.25 -3.71 -6.09
C PHE A 183 18.25 -4.27 -5.09
N VAL A 184 17.07 -3.65 -4.95
CA VAL A 184 16.01 -4.20 -4.07
C VAL A 184 15.59 -5.60 -4.56
N ALA A 185 15.39 -5.77 -5.86
CA ALA A 185 15.04 -7.07 -6.45
C ALA A 185 16.14 -8.13 -6.21
N ASP A 186 17.41 -7.76 -6.40
CA ASP A 186 18.56 -8.63 -6.20
C ASP A 186 18.72 -9.06 -4.73
N PHE A 187 18.46 -8.16 -3.77
CA PHE A 187 18.49 -8.51 -2.35
C PHE A 187 17.35 -9.43 -1.97
N VAL A 188 16.13 -9.18 -2.48
CA VAL A 188 15.00 -10.10 -2.27
C VAL A 188 15.29 -11.46 -2.87
N ASP A 189 15.91 -11.52 -4.07
CA ASP A 189 16.28 -12.77 -4.74
C ASP A 189 17.27 -13.60 -3.92
N ARG A 190 18.29 -12.96 -3.34
CA ARG A 190 19.28 -13.63 -2.46
C ARG A 190 18.65 -14.26 -1.23
N GLU A 191 17.57 -13.68 -0.70
CA GLU A 191 16.86 -14.29 0.44
C GLU A 191 16.27 -15.66 0.08
N PHE A 192 15.98 -15.92 -1.19
CA PHE A 192 15.53 -17.24 -1.66
C PHE A 192 16.71 -18.24 -1.83
N ASP A 193 17.94 -17.78 -2.02
CA ASP A 193 19.12 -18.66 -2.09
C ASP A 193 19.55 -19.19 -0.71
N LEU A 194 19.10 -18.57 0.37
CA LEU A 194 19.38 -18.95 1.74
C LEU A 194 18.33 -19.89 2.35
N LEU A 195 17.49 -20.48 1.52
CA LEU A 195 16.43 -21.41 1.90
C LEU A 195 16.89 -22.87 1.92
#